data_b8ea6043b3523282d21f888f64a4acd8
#
_entry.id   b8ea6043b3523282d21f888f64a4acd8
#
_cell.length_a   1.000
_cell.length_b   1.000
_cell.length_c   1.000
_cell.angle_alpha   90.00
_cell.angle_beta   90.00
_cell.angle_gamma   90.00
#
_symmetry.space_group_name_H-M   'P 1'
#
loop_
_entity.id
_entity.type
_entity.pdbx_description
1 polymer ?
#
loop_
_entity_poly.entity_id
_entity_poly.type
_entity_poly.pdbx_seq_one_letter_code
_entity_poly.pdbx_strand_id
1 'polypeptide(L)' 'MARAFIGSTECRVHVDKDLGDTWAVTVYPPSTGKSPGAPLVVKLQGNDKEKATKGALEILQKSGKIDRFDL' A
#
# COMPACT_ATOMS: atom_id res chain seq x y z
N MET A 1 9.62 -5.77 -6.45
CA MET A 1 9.21 -4.68 -5.54
C MET A 1 7.78 -4.29 -5.82
N ALA A 2 7.02 -4.09 -4.76
CA ALA A 2 5.60 -3.75 -4.92
C ALA A 2 5.43 -2.30 -5.36
N ARG A 3 4.48 -2.06 -6.24
CA ARG A 3 4.13 -0.73 -6.73
C ARG A 3 2.62 -0.57 -6.71
N ALA A 4 2.17 0.63 -6.42
CA ALA A 4 0.76 0.97 -6.49
C ALA A 4 0.60 2.18 -7.40
N PHE A 5 -0.56 2.29 -8.05
CA PHE A 5 -0.80 3.36 -9.00
C PHE A 5 -2.14 4.02 -8.74
N ILE A 6 -2.15 5.33 -8.76
CA ILE A 6 -3.37 6.13 -8.73
C ILE A 6 -3.41 6.87 -10.05
N GLY A 7 -4.36 6.49 -10.92
CA GLY A 7 -4.36 6.97 -12.28
C GLY A 7 -3.11 6.51 -13.02
N SER A 8 -2.37 7.45 -13.58
CA SER A 8 -1.10 7.15 -14.26
C SER A 8 0.12 7.36 -13.35
N THR A 9 -0.11 7.68 -12.07
CA THR A 9 0.97 8.06 -11.17
C THR A 9 1.34 6.90 -10.25
N GLU A 10 2.63 6.61 -10.20
CA GLU A 10 3.16 5.56 -9.32
C GLU A 10 3.27 6.07 -7.88
N CYS A 11 2.82 5.25 -6.95
CA CYS A 11 2.91 5.54 -5.52
C CYS A 11 3.99 4.64 -4.89
N ARG A 12 4.68 5.17 -3.90
CA ARG A 12 5.68 4.39 -3.17
C ARG A 12 4.97 3.46 -2.19
N VAL A 13 5.40 2.19 -2.16
CA VAL A 13 4.88 1.20 -1.22
C VAL A 13 5.98 0.84 -0.24
N HIS A 14 5.67 0.91 1.04
CA HIS A 14 6.61 0.55 2.10
C HIS A 14 5.97 -0.51 2.98
N VAL A 15 6.73 -1.56 3.29
CA VAL A 15 6.23 -2.67 4.10
C VAL A 15 7.14 -2.82 5.32
N ASP A 16 6.55 -2.72 6.50
CA ASP A 16 7.26 -2.91 7.76
C ASP A 16 6.61 -4.03 8.54
N LYS A 17 7.42 -4.74 9.30
CA LYS A 17 6.90 -5.68 10.27
C LYS A 17 6.51 -4.91 11.53
N ASP A 18 5.26 -5.09 11.94
CA ASP A 18 4.75 -4.56 13.20
C ASP A 18 4.92 -5.62 14.29
N LEU A 19 4.19 -5.51 15.37
CA LEU A 19 4.28 -6.46 16.47
C LEU A 19 3.82 -7.86 16.05
N GLY A 20 4.61 -8.87 16.42
CA GLY A 20 4.26 -10.26 16.13
C GLY A 20 4.25 -10.57 14.64
N ASP A 21 3.16 -11.15 14.15
CA ASP A 21 3.01 -11.56 12.75
C ASP A 21 2.30 -10.50 11.90
N THR A 22 2.23 -9.27 12.38
CA THR A 22 1.52 -8.21 11.69
C THR A 22 2.45 -7.46 10.75
N TRP A 23 1.99 -7.23 9.53
CA TRP A 23 2.71 -6.44 8.53
C TRP A 23 1.97 -5.14 8.28
N ALA A 24 2.67 -4.02 8.37
CA ALA A 24 2.11 -2.71 8.06
C ALA A 24 2.53 -2.32 6.64
N VAL A 25 1.56 -2.25 5.75
CA VAL A 25 1.80 -1.87 4.36
C VAL A 25 1.32 -0.43 4.19
N THR A 26 2.24 0.44 3.84
CA THR A 26 1.95 1.86 3.68
C THR A 26 2.15 2.26 2.22
N VAL A 27 1.15 2.92 1.66
CA VAL A 27 1.22 3.48 0.31
C VAL A 27 1.30 5.00 0.45
N TYR A 28 2.35 5.58 -0.12
CA TYR A 28 2.57 7.02 -0.10
C TYR A 28 2.14 7.61 -1.44
N PRO A 29 0.97 8.25 -1.51
CA PRO A 29 0.56 8.92 -2.74
C PRO A 29 1.51 10.08 -3.04
N PRO A 30 1.70 10.40 -4.31
CA PRO A 30 2.52 11.57 -4.65
C PRO A 30 1.87 12.84 -4.16
N SER A 31 2.68 13.77 -3.70
CA SER A 31 2.16 15.09 -3.38
C SER A 31 1.84 15.82 -4.68
N THR A 32 0.60 16.25 -4.83
CA THR A 32 0.17 17.00 -5.99
C THR A 32 -0.21 18.41 -5.55
N GLY A 33 0.64 19.37 -5.90
CA GLY A 33 0.32 20.78 -5.75
C GLY A 33 -0.14 21.21 -4.36
N LYS A 34 -1.42 21.27 -4.15
CA LYS A 34 -1.98 21.93 -2.97
C LYS A 34 -2.13 21.08 -1.73
N SER A 35 -2.11 19.75 -1.85
CA SER A 35 -2.18 18.92 -0.67
C SER A 35 -1.34 17.65 -0.85
N PRO A 36 -0.41 17.41 0.08
CA PRO A 36 0.27 16.13 0.11
C PRO A 36 -0.77 15.05 0.41
N GLY A 37 -0.74 13.98 -0.36
CA GLY A 37 -1.62 12.85 -0.11
C GLY A 37 -1.30 12.22 1.24
N ALA A 38 -2.32 11.92 2.03
CA ALA A 38 -2.13 11.24 3.30
C ALA A 38 -1.69 9.79 3.05
N PRO A 39 -0.74 9.26 3.82
CA PRO A 39 -0.34 7.86 3.68
C PRO A 39 -1.52 6.92 3.92
N LEU A 40 -1.58 5.86 3.10
CA LEU A 40 -2.60 4.83 3.24
C LEU A 40 -1.95 3.63 3.93
N VAL A 41 -2.43 3.28 5.11
CA VAL A 41 -1.85 2.19 5.90
C VAL A 41 -2.84 1.06 6.04
N VAL A 42 -2.38 -0.16 5.73
CA VAL A 42 -3.17 -1.37 5.94
C VAL A 42 -2.32 -2.33 6.75
N LYS A 43 -2.88 -2.86 7.82
CA LYS A 43 -2.19 -3.84 8.66
C LYS A 43 -2.84 -5.21 8.47
N LEU A 44 -2.03 -6.21 8.17
CA LEU A 44 -2.49 -7.57 7.96
C LEU A 44 -1.60 -8.54 8.74
N GLN A 45 -2.21 -9.62 9.23
CA GLN A 45 -1.48 -10.68 9.89
C GLN A 45 -1.07 -11.74 8.88
N GLY A 46 0.09 -12.33 9.07
CA GLY A 46 0.56 -13.40 8.23
C GLY A 46 2.04 -13.67 8.41
N ASN A 47 2.49 -14.82 7.91
CA ASN A 47 3.89 -15.22 7.98
C ASN A 47 4.68 -14.83 6.74
N ASP A 48 4.01 -14.33 5.72
CA ASP A 48 4.60 -14.07 4.43
C ASP A 48 4.43 -12.60 4.06
N LYS A 49 5.55 -11.89 3.93
CA LYS A 49 5.56 -10.49 3.57
C LYS A 49 4.88 -10.23 2.23
N GLU A 50 5.16 -11.07 1.24
CA GLU A 50 4.59 -10.88 -0.10
C GLU A 50 3.07 -11.05 -0.10
N LYS A 51 2.57 -12.07 0.60
CA LYS A 51 1.14 -12.28 0.71
C LYS A 51 0.45 -11.15 1.45
N ALA A 52 1.07 -10.66 2.53
CA ALA A 52 0.52 -9.53 3.27
C ALA A 52 0.49 -8.28 2.40
N THR A 53 1.57 -8.03 1.64
CA THR A 53 1.64 -6.88 0.74
C THR A 53 0.54 -6.96 -0.33
N LYS A 54 0.41 -8.12 -0.96
CA LYS A 54 -0.63 -8.32 -1.97
C LYS A 54 -2.03 -8.11 -1.39
N GLY A 55 -2.30 -8.72 -0.24
CA GLY A 55 -3.60 -8.58 0.41
C GLY A 55 -3.94 -7.15 0.76
N ALA A 56 -2.96 -6.39 1.28
CA ALA A 56 -3.15 -5.00 1.61
C ALA A 56 -3.45 -4.16 0.36
N LEU A 57 -2.69 -4.38 -0.72
CA LEU A 57 -2.91 -3.65 -1.96
C LEU A 57 -4.26 -3.99 -2.59
N GLU A 58 -4.69 -5.25 -2.50
CA GLU A 58 -6.03 -5.64 -2.96
C GLU A 58 -7.13 -4.93 -2.17
N ILE A 59 -6.97 -4.80 -0.86
CA ILE A 59 -7.93 -4.08 -0.01
C ILE A 59 -8.02 -2.62 -0.46
N LEU A 60 -6.88 -1.99 -0.68
CA LEU A 60 -6.84 -0.59 -1.13
C LEU A 60 -7.47 -0.43 -2.51
N GLN A 61 -7.23 -1.38 -3.40
CA GLN A 61 -7.81 -1.35 -4.73
C GLN A 61 -9.35 -1.49 -4.67
N LYS A 62 -9.83 -2.44 -3.88
CA LYS A 62 -11.28 -2.65 -3.74
C LYS A 62 -11.99 -1.48 -3.10
N SER A 63 -11.33 -0.77 -2.20
CA SER A 63 -11.90 0.41 -1.56
C SER A 63 -11.76 1.67 -2.39
N GLY A 64 -11.14 1.58 -3.56
CA GLY A 64 -10.99 2.72 -4.46
C GLY A 64 -9.87 3.67 -4.09
N LYS A 65 -8.99 3.27 -3.18
CA LYS A 65 -7.86 4.12 -2.76
C LYS A 65 -6.71 4.10 -3.76
N ILE A 66 -6.55 2.98 -4.45
CA ILE A 66 -5.61 2.87 -5.56
C ILE A 66 -6.31 2.26 -6.76
N ASP A 67 -5.78 2.50 -7.96
CA ASP A 67 -6.39 1.97 -9.18
C ASP A 67 -5.87 0.59 -9.54
N ARG A 68 -4.56 0.38 -9.39
CA ARG A 68 -3.93 -0.90 -9.69
C ARG A 68 -2.63 -1.02 -8.92
N PHE A 69 -2.07 -2.22 -8.91
CA PHE A 69 -0.79 -2.47 -8.27
C PHE A 69 -0.06 -3.61 -8.98
N ASP A 70 1.26 -3.62 -8.81
CA ASP A 70 2.15 -4.70 -9.24
C ASP A 70 2.99 -5.17 -8.05
N LEU A 71 3.33 -6.43 -8.05
CA LEU A 71 4.19 -7.02 -7.02
C LEU A 71 5.60 -7.25 -7.51
#